data_b28687df54513f52a9987fcce26be692
#
_entry.id   b28687df54513f52a9987fcce26be692
#
_cell.length_a   1.000
_cell.length_b   1.000
_cell.length_c   1.000
_cell.angle_alpha   90.00
_cell.angle_beta   90.00
_cell.angle_gamma   90.00
#
_symmetry.space_group_name_H-M   'P 1'
#
loop_
_entity.id
_entity.type
_entity.pdbx_description
1 polymer ?
#
loop_
_entity_poly.entity_id
_entity_poly.type
_entity_poly.pdbx_seq_one_letter_code
_entity_poly.pdbx_strand_id
1 'polypeptide(L)'
;MAKRKIETGLGRGLDALFGDPDLPAQGEGSVSLPISQVEPGLNQPRKRFDPESLADLAESIRVHGVIQPLTVRRLSSGYYQIIAGERRWRAAKAAGLDQVPAVIIEADDRKVMELGLIENLQREDLNPVEEAQGYQVLMQDYGLTQEQVAQRMGKSRPAITNMLRLLALPEEVLALVEEEQLSAGHAQQVVEHQLSVRQTEALIKALQKGEKPPKEPDGRPDLALYLGEVEKSLSSSLGRKVTISHKGKMGRIQL
;
A
#
# COMPACT_ATOMS: atom_id res chain seq x y z
N MET A 1 -17.14 18.83 -37.38
CA MET A 1 -17.14 19.12 -35.95
C MET A 1 -17.43 17.80 -35.19
N ALA A 2 -16.42 17.14 -34.67
CA ALA A 2 -16.52 15.85 -33.99
C ALA A 2 -16.80 16.10 -32.50
N LYS A 3 -17.92 15.58 -31.98
CA LYS A 3 -18.26 15.57 -30.55
C LYS A 3 -17.33 14.63 -29.81
N ARG A 4 -16.49 15.16 -28.93
CA ARG A 4 -15.72 14.39 -27.93
C ARG A 4 -16.69 13.78 -26.90
N LYS A 5 -16.75 12.47 -26.86
CA LYS A 5 -17.42 11.66 -25.83
C LYS A 5 -16.58 11.75 -24.55
N ILE A 6 -17.15 12.31 -23.49
CA ILE A 6 -16.55 12.33 -22.14
C ILE A 6 -16.79 10.93 -21.57
N GLU A 7 -15.74 10.13 -21.49
CA GLU A 7 -15.76 8.86 -20.76
C GLU A 7 -15.54 9.14 -19.28
N THR A 8 -16.59 8.92 -18.51
CA THR A 8 -16.60 9.01 -17.03
C THR A 8 -15.72 7.91 -16.45
N GLY A 9 -14.74 8.32 -15.65
CA GLY A 9 -13.65 7.46 -15.11
C GLY A 9 -14.01 6.45 -14.00
N LEU A 10 -15.31 6.09 -13.81
CA LEU A 10 -15.73 5.13 -12.79
C LEU A 10 -15.62 3.65 -13.21
N GLY A 11 -15.41 3.34 -14.49
CA GLY A 11 -15.36 1.97 -14.99
C GLY A 11 -13.98 1.28 -14.92
N ARG A 12 -12.91 2.05 -14.83
CA ARG A 12 -11.54 1.50 -14.94
C ARG A 12 -11.00 0.79 -13.69
N GLY A 13 -11.53 1.07 -12.52
CA GLY A 13 -11.08 0.43 -11.27
C GLY A 13 -11.57 -1.01 -11.10
N LEU A 14 -12.71 -1.34 -11.68
CA LEU A 14 -13.31 -2.68 -11.57
C LEU A 14 -12.79 -3.66 -12.63
N ASP A 15 -12.45 -3.17 -13.82
CA ASP A 15 -11.78 -4.01 -14.85
C ASP A 15 -10.39 -4.48 -14.41
N ALA A 16 -9.71 -3.72 -13.52
CA ALA A 16 -8.43 -4.14 -12.97
C ALA A 16 -8.55 -5.27 -11.92
N LEU A 17 -9.69 -5.34 -11.21
CA LEU A 17 -10.00 -6.42 -10.26
C LEU A 17 -10.33 -7.74 -10.97
N PHE A 18 -10.86 -7.67 -12.17
CA PHE A 18 -11.32 -8.81 -12.96
C PHE A 18 -10.53 -9.03 -14.23
N GLY A 19 -9.35 -8.41 -14.36
CA GLY A 19 -8.41 -8.60 -15.47
C GLY A 19 -7.72 -9.96 -15.50
N ASP A 20 -8.18 -10.93 -14.72
CA ASP A 20 -7.87 -12.33 -14.89
C ASP A 20 -8.75 -12.85 -16.04
N PRO A 21 -8.19 -13.39 -17.15
CA PRO A 21 -8.97 -13.86 -18.29
C PRO A 21 -9.99 -14.98 -17.96
N ASP A 22 -9.94 -15.52 -16.74
CA ASP A 22 -10.84 -16.55 -16.23
C ASP A 22 -12.03 -16.01 -15.42
N LEU A 23 -12.16 -14.68 -15.24
CA LEU A 23 -13.30 -14.08 -14.54
C LEU A 23 -14.28 -13.46 -15.55
N PRO A 24 -15.58 -13.81 -15.50
CA PRO A 24 -16.58 -13.29 -16.44
C PRO A 24 -16.73 -11.76 -16.29
N ALA A 25 -16.75 -11.06 -17.45
CA ALA A 25 -16.95 -9.62 -17.54
C ALA A 25 -18.25 -9.20 -16.83
N GLN A 26 -18.24 -7.99 -16.23
CA GLN A 26 -19.38 -7.43 -15.50
C GLN A 26 -20.66 -7.46 -16.35
N GLY A 27 -21.66 -8.21 -15.89
CA GLY A 27 -22.98 -8.30 -16.52
C GLY A 27 -23.31 -9.64 -17.17
N GLU A 28 -22.33 -10.40 -17.63
CA GLU A 28 -22.55 -11.74 -18.21
C GLU A 28 -22.23 -12.80 -17.15
N GLY A 29 -23.28 -13.29 -16.43
CA GLY A 29 -23.14 -14.40 -15.48
C GLY A 29 -23.56 -14.11 -14.04
N SER A 30 -24.18 -12.97 -13.75
CA SER A 30 -24.79 -12.79 -12.43
C SER A 30 -26.06 -13.64 -12.32
N VAL A 31 -26.16 -14.39 -11.21
CA VAL A 31 -27.34 -15.19 -10.86
C VAL A 31 -28.01 -14.58 -9.65
N SER A 32 -29.34 -14.69 -9.58
CA SER A 32 -30.11 -14.29 -8.39
C SER A 32 -30.08 -15.45 -7.38
N LEU A 33 -29.54 -15.20 -6.19
CA LEU A 33 -29.43 -16.19 -5.12
C LEU A 33 -30.36 -15.83 -3.97
N PRO A 34 -31.05 -16.83 -3.37
CA PRO A 34 -31.77 -16.61 -2.13
C PRO A 34 -30.83 -16.10 -1.03
N ILE A 35 -31.19 -14.99 -0.37
CA ILE A 35 -30.36 -14.37 0.67
C ILE A 35 -30.08 -15.31 1.85
N SER A 36 -31.01 -16.26 2.09
CA SER A 36 -30.89 -17.30 3.12
C SER A 36 -29.82 -18.35 2.82
N GLN A 37 -29.41 -18.50 1.56
CA GLN A 37 -28.35 -19.42 1.14
C GLN A 37 -26.98 -18.74 1.08
N VAL A 38 -26.91 -17.44 1.36
CA VAL A 38 -25.66 -16.66 1.33
C VAL A 38 -25.21 -16.41 2.77
N GLU A 39 -23.96 -16.79 3.07
CA GLU A 39 -23.35 -16.62 4.39
C GLU A 39 -22.10 -15.72 4.33
N PRO A 40 -21.78 -15.01 5.44
CA PRO A 40 -20.62 -14.14 5.48
C PRO A 40 -19.31 -14.91 5.36
N GLY A 41 -18.27 -14.25 4.86
CA GLY A 41 -16.91 -14.79 4.80
C GLY A 41 -16.27 -14.93 6.19
N LEU A 42 -15.39 -15.94 6.37
CA LEU A 42 -14.73 -16.23 7.64
C LEU A 42 -13.78 -15.12 8.12
N ASN A 43 -13.15 -14.37 7.19
CA ASN A 43 -12.12 -13.37 7.48
C ASN A 43 -12.51 -11.99 6.91
N GLN A 44 -13.61 -11.41 7.41
CA GLN A 44 -13.96 -10.04 7.02
C GLN A 44 -13.13 -9.04 7.86
N PRO A 45 -12.28 -8.21 7.25
CA PRO A 45 -11.42 -7.26 7.96
C PRO A 45 -12.23 -6.18 8.69
N ARG A 46 -13.43 -5.88 8.22
CA ARG A 46 -14.31 -4.86 8.79
C ARG A 46 -15.20 -5.42 9.90
N LYS A 47 -14.70 -5.37 11.14
CA LYS A 47 -15.46 -5.82 12.34
C LYS A 47 -16.50 -4.80 12.83
N ARG A 48 -16.38 -3.52 12.46
CA ARG A 48 -17.30 -2.46 12.88
C ARG A 48 -17.94 -1.85 11.63
N PHE A 49 -19.25 -1.97 11.54
CA PHE A 49 -20.07 -1.28 10.55
C PHE A 49 -20.77 -0.13 11.25
N ASP A 50 -20.63 1.07 10.72
CA ASP A 50 -21.40 2.21 11.18
C ASP A 50 -22.88 1.97 10.90
N PRO A 51 -23.75 1.98 11.94
CA PRO A 51 -25.16 1.65 11.80
C PRO A 51 -25.92 2.64 10.88
N GLU A 52 -25.59 3.93 10.94
CA GLU A 52 -26.22 4.97 10.12
C GLU A 52 -25.91 4.75 8.64
N SER A 53 -24.64 4.60 8.31
CA SER A 53 -24.18 4.31 6.94
C SER A 53 -24.71 2.98 6.37
N LEU A 54 -25.04 2.00 7.23
CA LEU A 54 -25.68 0.76 6.79
C LEU A 54 -27.19 0.96 6.54
N ALA A 55 -27.86 1.78 7.36
CA ALA A 55 -29.28 2.11 7.21
C ALA A 55 -29.52 2.90 5.91
N ASP A 56 -28.69 3.89 5.61
CA ASP A 56 -28.77 4.64 4.34
C ASP A 56 -28.60 3.74 3.13
N LEU A 57 -27.66 2.80 3.19
CA LEU A 57 -27.47 1.82 2.12
C LEU A 57 -28.67 0.87 2.01
N ALA A 58 -29.29 0.46 3.11
CA ALA A 58 -30.46 -0.39 3.10
C ALA A 58 -31.67 0.33 2.48
N GLU A 59 -31.86 1.63 2.75
CA GLU A 59 -32.89 2.43 2.13
C GLU A 59 -32.69 2.56 0.61
N SER A 60 -31.46 2.86 0.19
CA SER A 60 -31.09 2.88 -1.23
C SER A 60 -31.35 1.54 -1.92
N ILE A 61 -31.01 0.43 -1.29
CA ILE A 61 -31.23 -0.92 -1.81
C ILE A 61 -32.73 -1.27 -1.86
N ARG A 62 -33.54 -0.77 -0.93
CA ARG A 62 -35.00 -0.97 -0.96
C ARG A 62 -35.64 -0.33 -2.19
N VAL A 63 -35.11 0.85 -2.60
CA VAL A 63 -35.65 1.60 -3.76
C VAL A 63 -35.11 1.05 -5.09
N HIS A 64 -33.80 0.79 -5.16
CA HIS A 64 -33.10 0.50 -6.42
C HIS A 64 -32.65 -0.95 -6.58
N GLY A 65 -32.81 -1.77 -5.54
CA GLY A 65 -32.21 -3.10 -5.50
C GLY A 65 -30.68 -3.05 -5.32
N VAL A 66 -30.06 -4.22 -5.37
CA VAL A 66 -28.59 -4.34 -5.35
C VAL A 66 -28.08 -4.18 -6.78
N ILE A 67 -27.57 -2.99 -7.11
CA ILE A 67 -27.09 -2.66 -8.46
C ILE A 67 -25.81 -3.43 -8.79
N GLN A 68 -24.85 -3.47 -7.86
CA GLN A 68 -23.60 -4.19 -8.03
C GLN A 68 -23.69 -5.58 -7.40
N PRO A 69 -23.54 -6.69 -8.16
CA PRO A 69 -23.65 -8.04 -7.63
C PRO A 69 -22.64 -8.32 -6.50
N LEU A 70 -22.99 -9.26 -5.63
CA LEU A 70 -22.04 -9.85 -4.67
C LEU A 70 -21.08 -10.77 -5.40
N THR A 71 -19.88 -10.94 -4.87
CA THR A 71 -18.97 -12.01 -5.30
C THR A 71 -19.01 -13.12 -4.26
N VAL A 72 -19.39 -14.33 -4.69
CA VAL A 72 -19.55 -15.49 -3.81
C VAL A 72 -18.84 -16.71 -4.38
N ARG A 73 -18.50 -17.65 -3.50
CA ARG A 73 -18.12 -19.01 -3.90
C ARG A 73 -19.14 -20.01 -3.42
N ARG A 74 -19.25 -21.12 -4.14
CA ARG A 74 -20.09 -22.24 -3.72
C ARG A 74 -19.33 -23.10 -2.71
N LEU A 75 -19.99 -23.43 -1.59
CA LEU A 75 -19.49 -24.36 -0.59
C LEU A 75 -19.96 -25.78 -0.87
N SER A 76 -19.26 -26.78 -0.32
CA SER A 76 -19.66 -28.19 -0.37
C SER A 76 -21.01 -28.45 0.28
N SER A 77 -21.44 -27.60 1.21
CA SER A 77 -22.76 -27.62 1.85
C SER A 77 -23.90 -27.20 0.93
N GLY A 78 -23.64 -26.67 -0.26
CA GLY A 78 -24.62 -26.10 -1.18
C GLY A 78 -24.93 -24.62 -0.90
N TYR A 79 -24.42 -24.03 0.17
CA TYR A 79 -24.50 -22.62 0.48
C TYR A 79 -23.45 -21.82 -0.31
N TYR A 80 -23.57 -20.48 -0.29
CA TYR A 80 -22.68 -19.57 -0.96
C TYR A 80 -21.99 -18.67 0.07
N GLN A 81 -20.66 -18.63 0.07
CA GLN A 81 -19.87 -17.80 0.96
C GLN A 81 -19.47 -16.49 0.26
N ILE A 82 -19.70 -15.38 0.93
CA ILE A 82 -19.34 -14.06 0.42
C ILE A 82 -17.82 -13.91 0.42
N ILE A 83 -17.27 -13.55 -0.74
CA ILE A 83 -15.88 -13.12 -0.92
C ILE A 83 -15.81 -11.60 -0.84
N ALA A 84 -16.69 -10.90 -1.60
CA ALA A 84 -16.78 -9.45 -1.60
C ALA A 84 -18.24 -8.97 -1.62
N GLY A 85 -18.51 -7.84 -0.96
CA GLY A 85 -19.83 -7.21 -0.92
C GLY A 85 -20.65 -7.46 0.35
N GLU A 86 -20.03 -7.78 1.49
CA GLU A 86 -20.74 -8.05 2.74
C GLU A 86 -21.65 -6.89 3.19
N ARG A 87 -21.23 -5.63 3.02
CA ARG A 87 -22.09 -4.46 3.32
C ARG A 87 -23.39 -4.50 2.53
N ARG A 88 -23.30 -4.81 1.23
CA ARG A 88 -24.48 -4.92 0.33
C ARG A 88 -25.39 -6.06 0.77
N TRP A 89 -24.84 -7.22 1.15
CA TRP A 89 -25.62 -8.33 1.67
C TRP A 89 -26.32 -7.97 2.97
N ARG A 90 -25.64 -7.35 3.94
CA ARG A 90 -26.24 -6.90 5.21
C ARG A 90 -27.35 -5.89 4.99
N ALA A 91 -27.11 -4.91 4.11
CA ALA A 91 -28.10 -3.90 3.77
C ALA A 91 -29.28 -4.48 2.99
N ALA A 92 -29.07 -5.43 2.08
CA ALA A 92 -30.14 -6.16 1.40
C ALA A 92 -31.01 -6.97 2.37
N LYS A 93 -30.38 -7.62 3.36
CA LYS A 93 -31.08 -8.33 4.44
C LYS A 93 -31.90 -7.37 5.32
N ALA A 94 -31.34 -6.20 5.67
CA ALA A 94 -32.05 -5.16 6.41
C ALA A 94 -33.17 -4.51 5.61
N ALA A 95 -33.02 -4.41 4.28
CA ALA A 95 -34.05 -3.93 3.36
C ALA A 95 -35.18 -4.95 3.13
N GLY A 96 -35.02 -6.21 3.59
CA GLY A 96 -36.06 -7.27 3.46
C GLY A 96 -36.09 -7.91 2.08
N LEU A 97 -35.00 -7.93 1.33
CA LEU A 97 -34.93 -8.63 0.04
C LEU A 97 -34.83 -10.15 0.25
N ASP A 98 -35.55 -10.90 -0.56
CA ASP A 98 -35.50 -12.38 -0.56
C ASP A 98 -34.32 -12.92 -1.39
N GLN A 99 -33.88 -12.15 -2.38
CA GLN A 99 -32.83 -12.55 -3.31
C GLN A 99 -31.82 -11.41 -3.52
N VAL A 100 -30.59 -11.79 -3.84
CA VAL A 100 -29.51 -10.87 -4.18
C VAL A 100 -28.79 -11.31 -5.45
N PRO A 101 -28.41 -10.37 -6.34
CA PRO A 101 -27.59 -10.70 -7.50
C PRO A 101 -26.18 -11.05 -7.03
N ALA A 102 -25.64 -12.14 -7.56
CA ALA A 102 -24.31 -12.61 -7.21
C ALA A 102 -23.57 -13.19 -8.42
N VAL A 103 -22.27 -13.01 -8.46
CA VAL A 103 -21.35 -13.70 -9.36
C VAL A 103 -20.70 -14.83 -8.58
N ILE A 104 -20.86 -16.05 -9.09
CA ILE A 104 -20.29 -17.25 -8.48
C ILE A 104 -18.90 -17.45 -9.10
N ILE A 105 -17.88 -17.49 -8.26
CA ILE A 105 -16.52 -17.85 -8.70
C ILE A 105 -16.10 -19.18 -8.08
N GLU A 106 -15.38 -19.98 -8.84
CA GLU A 106 -14.72 -21.16 -8.33
C GLU A 106 -13.40 -20.74 -7.68
N ALA A 107 -13.36 -20.77 -6.36
CA ALA A 107 -12.18 -20.38 -5.59
C ALA A 107 -12.02 -21.29 -4.37
N ASP A 108 -10.80 -21.77 -4.16
CA ASP A 108 -10.41 -22.42 -2.92
C ASP A 108 -10.23 -21.40 -1.79
N ASP A 109 -9.99 -21.87 -0.55
CA ASP A 109 -9.81 -20.99 0.60
C ASP A 109 -8.64 -20.01 0.40
N ARG A 110 -7.56 -20.47 -0.23
CA ARG A 110 -6.38 -19.65 -0.51
C ARG A 110 -6.71 -18.51 -1.48
N LYS A 111 -7.44 -18.81 -2.56
CA LYS A 111 -7.87 -17.80 -3.54
C LYS A 111 -8.84 -16.79 -2.93
N VAL A 112 -9.74 -17.23 -2.05
CA VAL A 112 -10.65 -16.34 -1.32
C VAL A 112 -9.90 -15.38 -0.44
N MET A 113 -8.89 -15.86 0.31
CA MET A 113 -8.06 -15.00 1.18
C MET A 113 -7.23 -14.01 0.34
N GLU A 114 -6.68 -14.46 -0.79
CA GLU A 114 -5.96 -13.60 -1.74
C GLU A 114 -6.85 -12.46 -2.25
N LEU A 115 -8.06 -12.80 -2.75
CA LEU A 115 -9.00 -11.80 -3.26
C LEU A 115 -9.47 -10.82 -2.17
N GLY A 116 -9.71 -11.31 -0.96
CA GLY A 116 -10.05 -10.47 0.18
C GLY A 116 -8.92 -9.51 0.58
N LEU A 117 -7.66 -9.96 0.50
CA LEU A 117 -6.49 -9.11 0.75
C LEU A 117 -6.34 -8.04 -0.35
N ILE A 118 -6.52 -8.42 -1.62
CA ILE A 118 -6.47 -7.48 -2.75
C ILE A 118 -7.56 -6.40 -2.60
N GLU A 119 -8.80 -6.80 -2.28
CA GLU A 119 -9.90 -5.84 -2.05
C GLU A 119 -9.57 -4.87 -0.91
N ASN A 120 -9.02 -5.37 0.20
CA ASN A 120 -8.61 -4.53 1.31
C ASN A 120 -7.47 -3.56 0.94
N LEU A 121 -6.50 -4.00 0.12
CA LEU A 121 -5.39 -3.18 -0.35
C LEU A 121 -5.79 -2.09 -1.36
N GLN A 122 -6.96 -2.20 -1.98
CA GLN A 122 -7.50 -1.18 -2.88
C GLN A 122 -8.28 -0.07 -2.17
N ARG A 123 -8.32 -0.08 -0.84
CA ARG A 123 -8.95 0.98 -0.06
C ARG A 123 -8.08 2.23 -0.09
N GLU A 124 -8.74 3.40 -0.10
CA GLU A 124 -8.07 4.71 -0.16
C GLU A 124 -7.51 5.17 1.20
N ASP A 125 -7.88 4.48 2.30
CA ASP A 125 -7.57 4.86 3.68
C ASP A 125 -6.39 4.06 4.30
N LEU A 126 -5.62 3.32 3.48
CA LEU A 126 -4.43 2.61 3.95
C LEU A 126 -3.22 3.53 4.09
N ASN A 127 -2.46 3.34 5.17
CA ASN A 127 -1.16 3.99 5.25
C ASN A 127 -0.11 3.28 4.36
N PRO A 128 0.98 3.97 3.98
CA PRO A 128 2.00 3.40 3.10
C PRO A 128 2.70 2.15 3.64
N VAL A 129 2.80 2.00 4.96
CA VAL A 129 3.43 0.83 5.60
C VAL A 129 2.49 -0.37 5.54
N GLU A 130 1.19 -0.18 5.84
CA GLU A 130 0.17 -1.22 5.68
C GLU A 130 0.07 -1.70 4.24
N GLU A 131 0.12 -0.78 3.28
CA GLU A 131 0.11 -1.09 1.86
C GLU A 131 1.34 -1.94 1.47
N ALA A 132 2.53 -1.56 1.91
CA ALA A 132 3.76 -2.30 1.67
C ALA A 132 3.74 -3.70 2.30
N GLN A 133 3.23 -3.84 3.53
CA GLN A 133 3.05 -5.12 4.22
C GLN A 133 2.08 -6.01 3.46
N GLY A 134 0.98 -5.48 2.97
CA GLY A 134 0.03 -6.22 2.16
C GLY A 134 0.64 -6.74 0.85
N TYR A 135 1.46 -5.94 0.16
CA TYR A 135 2.19 -6.41 -1.02
C TYR A 135 3.18 -7.52 -0.67
N GLN A 136 3.86 -7.42 0.47
CA GLN A 136 4.76 -8.46 0.94
C GLN A 136 4.02 -9.78 1.19
N VAL A 137 2.86 -9.75 1.83
CA VAL A 137 2.01 -10.92 2.07
C VAL A 137 1.56 -11.54 0.75
N LEU A 138 1.11 -10.74 -0.24
CA LEU A 138 0.75 -11.23 -1.57
C LEU A 138 1.91 -11.98 -2.25
N MET A 139 3.14 -11.51 -2.06
CA MET A 139 4.32 -12.15 -2.64
C MET A 139 4.75 -13.40 -1.87
N GLN A 140 4.78 -13.34 -0.55
CA GLN A 140 5.33 -14.43 0.29
C GLN A 140 4.33 -15.58 0.46
N ASP A 141 3.08 -15.27 0.80
CA ASP A 141 2.09 -16.29 1.14
C ASP A 141 1.34 -16.81 -0.09
N TYR A 142 1.10 -15.92 -1.08
CA TYR A 142 0.37 -16.28 -2.29
C TYR A 142 1.27 -16.53 -3.50
N GLY A 143 2.58 -16.24 -3.41
CA GLY A 143 3.57 -16.54 -4.43
C GLY A 143 3.48 -15.61 -5.66
N LEU A 144 2.88 -14.44 -5.52
CA LEU A 144 2.78 -13.47 -6.61
C LEU A 144 4.12 -12.79 -6.86
N THR A 145 4.43 -12.56 -8.13
CA THR A 145 5.57 -11.71 -8.51
C THR A 145 5.21 -10.23 -8.36
N GLN A 146 6.23 -9.35 -8.25
CA GLN A 146 6.02 -7.89 -8.21
C GLN A 146 5.22 -7.39 -9.43
N GLU A 147 5.41 -8.00 -10.59
CA GLU A 147 4.67 -7.69 -11.81
C GLU A 147 3.18 -8.01 -11.67
N GLN A 148 2.87 -9.20 -11.14
CA GLN A 148 1.49 -9.63 -10.90
C GLN A 148 0.80 -8.77 -9.83
N VAL A 149 1.51 -8.39 -8.75
CA VAL A 149 0.99 -7.46 -7.75
C VAL A 149 0.70 -6.10 -8.40
N ALA A 150 1.63 -5.57 -9.19
CA ALA A 150 1.47 -4.29 -9.90
C ALA A 150 0.24 -4.30 -10.81
N GLN A 151 0.06 -5.36 -11.61
CA GLN A 151 -1.09 -5.53 -12.49
C GLN A 151 -2.41 -5.54 -11.72
N ARG A 152 -2.49 -6.31 -10.62
CA ARG A 152 -3.72 -6.44 -9.80
C ARG A 152 -4.06 -5.16 -9.03
N MET A 153 -3.04 -4.38 -8.66
CA MET A 153 -3.21 -3.10 -7.96
C MET A 153 -3.40 -1.91 -8.91
N GLY A 154 -3.32 -2.13 -10.23
CA GLY A 154 -3.37 -1.03 -11.21
C GLY A 154 -2.20 -0.04 -11.08
N LYS A 155 -1.06 -0.50 -10.51
CA LYS A 155 0.15 0.30 -10.28
C LYS A 155 1.30 -0.15 -11.17
N SER A 156 2.33 0.68 -11.31
CA SER A 156 3.55 0.28 -12.02
C SER A 156 4.42 -0.62 -11.13
N ARG A 157 5.16 -1.56 -11.74
CA ARG A 157 6.13 -2.39 -11.01
C ARG A 157 7.15 -1.57 -10.20
N PRO A 158 7.71 -0.46 -10.70
CA PRO A 158 8.58 0.40 -9.90
C PRO A 158 7.88 0.96 -8.65
N ALA A 159 6.58 1.31 -8.73
CA ALA A 159 5.83 1.78 -7.57
C ALA A 159 5.72 0.70 -6.48
N ILE A 160 5.43 -0.56 -6.87
CA ILE A 160 5.42 -1.69 -5.93
C ILE A 160 6.80 -1.91 -5.31
N THR A 161 7.88 -1.89 -6.14
CA THR A 161 9.25 -2.05 -5.65
C THR A 161 9.63 -0.97 -4.62
N ASN A 162 9.29 0.28 -4.91
CA ASN A 162 9.57 1.41 -4.01
C ASN A 162 8.78 1.30 -2.70
N MET A 163 7.53 0.85 -2.76
CA MET A 163 6.72 0.63 -1.57
C MET A 163 7.30 -0.48 -0.69
N LEU A 164 7.67 -1.62 -1.29
CA LEU A 164 8.32 -2.73 -0.57
C LEU A 164 9.66 -2.34 0.08
N ARG A 165 10.40 -1.40 -0.51
CA ARG A 165 11.65 -0.90 0.07
C ARG A 165 11.44 -0.14 1.38
N LEU A 166 10.25 0.40 1.63
CA LEU A 166 9.93 1.03 2.91
C LEU A 166 10.08 0.06 4.08
N LEU A 167 9.75 -1.21 3.88
CA LEU A 167 9.85 -2.25 4.92
C LEU A 167 11.30 -2.57 5.34
N ALA A 168 12.29 -2.06 4.61
CA ALA A 168 13.70 -2.16 4.98
C ALA A 168 14.15 -1.04 5.94
N LEU A 169 13.28 -0.07 6.25
CA LEU A 169 13.57 1.00 7.21
C LEU A 169 13.56 0.47 8.65
N PRO A 170 14.34 1.10 9.56
CA PRO A 170 14.23 0.85 10.99
C PRO A 170 12.81 1.09 11.50
N GLU A 171 12.42 0.36 12.55
CA GLU A 171 11.07 0.42 13.12
C GLU A 171 10.69 1.84 13.58
N GLU A 172 11.66 2.58 14.12
CA GLU A 172 11.46 3.97 14.56
C GLU A 172 11.11 4.90 13.36
N VAL A 173 11.64 4.64 12.18
CA VAL A 173 11.33 5.42 10.97
C VAL A 173 10.00 4.98 10.37
N LEU A 174 9.67 3.68 10.43
CA LEU A 174 8.35 3.19 10.01
C LEU A 174 7.23 3.81 10.85
N ALA A 175 7.41 3.90 12.17
CA ALA A 175 6.44 4.57 13.06
C ALA A 175 6.17 6.03 12.64
N LEU A 176 7.20 6.77 12.21
CA LEU A 176 7.04 8.16 11.73
C LEU A 176 6.24 8.24 10.41
N VAL A 177 6.30 7.19 9.59
CA VAL A 177 5.49 7.10 8.36
C VAL A 177 4.04 6.73 8.71
N GLU A 178 3.83 5.82 9.66
CA GLU A 178 2.50 5.41 10.14
C GLU A 178 1.75 6.56 10.82
N GLU A 179 2.47 7.42 11.56
CA GLU A 179 1.94 8.62 12.22
C GLU A 179 1.81 9.82 11.27
N GLU A 180 2.03 9.63 9.96
CA GLU A 180 1.99 10.69 8.94
C GLU A 180 3.00 11.85 9.17
N GLN A 181 3.97 11.68 10.07
CA GLN A 181 5.02 12.67 10.30
C GLN A 181 6.06 12.69 9.18
N LEU A 182 6.22 11.57 8.47
CA LEU A 182 7.09 11.42 7.31
C LEU A 182 6.29 10.87 6.12
N SER A 183 6.26 11.61 5.01
CA SER A 183 5.58 11.12 3.81
C SER A 183 6.32 9.94 3.17
N ALA A 184 5.59 9.07 2.45
CA ALA A 184 6.18 7.94 1.73
C ALA A 184 7.31 8.35 0.77
N GLY A 185 7.20 9.52 0.11
CA GLY A 185 8.25 10.05 -0.77
C GLY A 185 9.53 10.40 -0.03
N HIS A 186 9.44 11.02 1.15
CA HIS A 186 10.61 11.29 1.98
C HIS A 186 11.18 10.02 2.62
N ALA A 187 10.33 9.06 3.00
CA ALA A 187 10.77 7.76 3.47
C ALA A 187 11.56 6.99 2.40
N GLN A 188 11.16 7.09 1.12
CA GLN A 188 11.94 6.55 0.01
C GLN A 188 13.33 7.20 -0.10
N GLN A 189 13.44 8.52 0.09
CA GLN A 189 14.74 9.20 0.13
C GLN A 189 15.62 8.71 1.30
N VAL A 190 15.02 8.46 2.47
CA VAL A 190 15.72 7.85 3.61
C VAL A 190 16.33 6.50 3.24
N VAL A 191 15.56 5.65 2.54
CA VAL A 191 16.05 4.35 2.04
C VAL A 191 17.15 4.52 1.00
N GLU A 192 16.96 5.44 0.04
CA GLU A 192 17.88 5.65 -1.08
C GLU A 192 19.23 6.19 -0.62
N HIS A 193 19.22 7.14 0.31
CA HIS A 193 20.42 7.76 0.86
C HIS A 193 20.95 7.07 2.13
N GLN A 194 20.33 5.98 2.56
CA GLN A 194 20.70 5.22 3.77
C GLN A 194 20.85 6.12 5.01
N LEU A 195 19.93 7.06 5.20
CA LEU A 195 19.97 8.00 6.31
C LEU A 195 19.79 7.27 7.64
N SER A 196 20.57 7.67 8.63
CA SER A 196 20.36 7.20 10.01
C SER A 196 19.10 7.81 10.62
N VAL A 197 18.59 7.23 11.70
CA VAL A 197 17.40 7.73 12.44
C VAL A 197 17.56 9.21 12.81
N ARG A 198 18.73 9.61 13.32
CA ARG A 198 19.03 11.02 13.66
C ARG A 198 18.98 11.96 12.47
N GLN A 199 19.48 11.51 11.29
CA GLN A 199 19.40 12.29 10.06
C GLN A 199 17.98 12.39 9.54
N THR A 200 17.19 11.34 9.69
CA THR A 200 15.75 11.32 9.35
C THR A 200 14.97 12.28 10.24
N GLU A 201 15.21 12.29 11.55
CA GLU A 201 14.60 13.27 12.47
C GLU A 201 14.98 14.72 12.12
N ALA A 202 16.24 14.96 11.75
CA ALA A 202 16.70 16.27 11.31
C ALA A 202 16.00 16.69 9.99
N LEU A 203 15.82 15.77 9.05
CA LEU A 203 15.06 15.98 7.81
C LEU A 203 13.61 16.35 8.12
N ILE A 204 12.93 15.63 9.02
CA ILE A 204 11.55 15.94 9.43
C ILE A 204 11.46 17.33 10.06
N LYS A 205 12.37 17.68 10.97
CA LYS A 205 12.41 19.01 11.58
C LYS A 205 12.63 20.13 10.57
N ALA A 206 13.46 19.90 9.54
CA ALA A 206 13.68 20.86 8.46
C ALA A 206 12.40 21.00 7.59
N LEU A 207 11.74 19.91 7.27
CA LEU A 207 10.49 19.90 6.50
C LEU A 207 9.35 20.63 7.24
N GLN A 208 9.22 20.42 8.56
CA GLN A 208 8.22 21.09 9.39
C GLN A 208 8.46 22.60 9.48
N LYS A 209 9.72 23.05 9.40
CA LYS A 209 10.09 24.48 9.38
C LYS A 209 9.99 25.14 8.01
N GLY A 210 9.67 24.38 6.96
CA GLY A 210 9.67 24.87 5.58
C GLY A 210 11.07 25.20 5.03
N GLU A 211 12.12 24.75 5.71
CA GLU A 211 13.50 24.88 5.28
C GLU A 211 13.81 23.83 4.21
N LYS A 212 14.60 24.19 3.21
CA LYS A 212 15.10 23.20 2.25
C LYS A 212 15.83 22.09 3.02
N PRO A 213 15.59 20.80 2.67
CA PRO A 213 16.30 19.71 3.31
C PRO A 213 17.81 20.00 3.30
N PRO A 214 18.54 19.63 4.36
CA PRO A 214 19.98 19.79 4.39
C PRO A 214 20.57 19.22 3.12
N LYS A 215 21.42 20.00 2.43
CA LYS A 215 22.13 19.48 1.25
C LYS A 215 22.79 18.17 1.66
N GLU A 216 22.63 17.17 0.79
CA GLU A 216 23.32 15.88 0.90
C GLU A 216 24.72 16.08 1.46
N PRO A 217 25.13 15.31 2.47
CA PRO A 217 26.55 15.16 2.71
C PRO A 217 27.10 14.56 1.42
N ASP A 218 27.88 15.39 0.70
CA ASP A 218 28.60 15.00 -0.52
C ASP A 218 29.17 13.61 -0.22
N GLY A 219 28.76 12.54 -0.95
CA GLY A 219 29.03 11.11 -0.66
C GLY A 219 30.52 10.73 -0.63
N ARG A 220 31.33 11.68 -0.26
CA ARG A 220 32.71 11.50 0.15
C ARG A 220 32.70 11.24 1.65
N PRO A 221 33.35 10.16 2.11
CA PRO A 221 33.58 9.95 3.54
C PRO A 221 34.11 11.27 4.09
N ASP A 222 33.51 11.73 5.21
CA ASP A 222 33.77 13.06 5.79
C ASP A 222 35.28 13.31 5.83
N LEU A 223 35.77 13.97 4.80
CA LEU A 223 37.21 14.19 4.60
C LEU A 223 37.80 14.89 5.82
N ALA A 224 36.98 15.70 6.51
CA ALA A 224 37.37 16.37 7.73
C ALA A 224 37.58 15.38 8.89
N LEU A 225 36.73 14.37 9.00
CA LEU A 225 36.84 13.33 10.02
C LEU A 225 38.05 12.43 9.75
N TYR A 226 38.23 12.03 8.49
CA TYR A 226 39.40 11.24 8.05
C TYR A 226 40.70 12.01 8.21
N LEU A 227 40.75 13.29 7.85
CA LEU A 227 41.92 14.15 8.03
C LEU A 227 42.22 14.35 9.53
N GLY A 228 41.21 14.47 10.40
CA GLY A 228 41.37 14.56 11.84
C GLY A 228 41.96 13.28 12.48
N GLU A 229 41.62 12.11 11.98
CA GLU A 229 42.22 10.84 12.41
C GLU A 229 43.67 10.73 11.95
N VAL A 230 43.93 11.11 10.72
CA VAL A 230 45.32 11.15 10.16
C VAL A 230 46.20 12.16 10.91
N GLU A 231 45.68 13.37 11.24
CA GLU A 231 46.37 14.37 12.07
C GLU A 231 46.75 13.79 13.45
N LYS A 232 45.82 13.09 14.12
CA LYS A 232 46.08 12.46 15.42
C LYS A 232 47.15 11.38 15.32
N SER A 233 47.02 10.50 14.32
CA SER A 233 47.99 9.41 14.08
C SER A 233 49.39 9.93 13.78
N LEU A 234 49.51 10.94 12.90
CA LEU A 234 50.77 11.55 12.57
C LEU A 234 51.37 12.35 13.74
N SER A 235 50.54 13.05 14.51
CA SER A 235 50.99 13.78 15.70
C SER A 235 51.54 12.85 16.76
N SER A 236 50.88 11.69 16.93
CA SER A 236 51.32 10.64 17.85
C SER A 236 52.66 9.99 17.42
N SER A 237 52.80 9.71 16.12
CA SER A 237 54.02 9.10 15.56
C SER A 237 55.24 10.05 15.56
N LEU A 238 55.01 11.34 15.31
CA LEU A 238 56.09 12.33 15.15
C LEU A 238 56.40 13.09 16.44
N GLY A 239 55.60 12.93 17.49
CA GLY A 239 55.76 13.63 18.78
C GLY A 239 55.58 15.15 18.66
N ARG A 240 54.95 15.64 17.59
CA ARG A 240 54.72 17.05 17.29
C ARG A 240 53.32 17.27 16.76
N LYS A 241 52.75 18.46 16.97
CA LYS A 241 51.43 18.79 16.46
C LYS A 241 51.48 18.87 14.93
N VAL A 242 50.69 18.03 14.26
CA VAL A 242 50.48 18.02 12.82
C VAL A 242 49.12 18.62 12.50
N THR A 243 49.05 19.53 11.54
CA THR A 243 47.79 20.10 11.04
C THR A 243 47.71 19.89 9.54
N ILE A 244 46.62 19.33 9.06
CA ILE A 244 46.39 19.06 7.64
C ILE A 244 45.24 19.97 7.18
N SER A 245 45.54 20.88 6.26
CA SER A 245 44.51 21.73 5.65
C SER A 245 44.35 21.38 4.17
N HIS A 246 43.11 21.35 3.70
CA HIS A 246 42.74 21.01 2.33
C HIS A 246 41.94 22.16 1.70
N LYS A 247 42.37 22.62 0.52
CA LYS A 247 41.64 23.64 -0.26
C LYS A 247 41.59 23.22 -1.73
N GLY A 248 40.43 22.73 -2.19
CA GLY A 248 40.25 22.26 -3.57
C GLY A 248 41.07 21.00 -3.89
N LYS A 249 42.01 21.08 -4.85
CA LYS A 249 42.87 19.96 -5.24
C LYS A 249 44.24 19.94 -4.52
N MET A 250 44.51 20.89 -3.65
CA MET A 250 45.79 21.01 -2.94
C MET A 250 45.59 20.84 -1.44
N GLY A 251 46.43 20.00 -0.83
CA GLY A 251 46.54 19.83 0.61
C GLY A 251 47.85 20.41 1.13
N ARG A 252 47.85 20.93 2.37
CA ARG A 252 49.05 21.41 3.07
C ARG A 252 49.16 20.69 4.40
N ILE A 253 50.30 20.12 4.68
CA ILE A 253 50.65 19.55 5.98
C ILE A 253 51.63 20.51 6.67
N GLN A 254 51.33 20.91 7.90
CA GLN A 254 52.16 21.73 8.76
C GLN A 254 52.60 20.93 9.98
N LEU A 255 53.88 20.99 10.25
CA LEU A 255 54.51 20.34 11.41
C LEU A 255 54.95 21.39 12.41
#